data_5310bbebd0fc043b7c06b3ed1cb8ce64
#
_entry.id   5310bbebd0fc043b7c06b3ed1cb8ce64
#
_cell.length_a   1.000
_cell.length_b   1.000
_cell.length_c   1.000
_cell.angle_alpha   90.00
_cell.angle_beta   90.00
_cell.angle_gamma   90.00
#
_symmetry.space_group_name_H-M   'P 1'
#
loop_
_entity.id
_entity.type
_entity.pdbx_description
1 polymer ?
#
loop_
_entity_poly.entity_id
_entity_poly.type
_entity_poly.pdbx_seq_one_letter_code
_entity_poly.pdbx_strand_id
1 'polypeptide(L)'
;MNWEAIGAIGEIIGAVGVIITLGYLAYQIRQNTAQLEQNERTSIAAAVSVSATNYRENRRHIYTNRDVANVVLRGMSDPNSLDEIDQYRFRLIIQNTMDAIWDLYSQSVITDFSPETWKSQGVGLVRRVFKTNGGSWFWTTHRDEYTVEFRTEIDRILTS
;
A
#
# COMPACT_ATOMS: atom_id res chain seq x y z
N MET A 1 7.86 -53.14 -49.06
CA MET A 1 7.77 -52.36 -47.86
C MET A 1 6.70 -51.29 -48.08
N ASN A 2 5.70 -51.26 -47.22
CA ASN A 2 4.53 -50.34 -47.40
C ASN A 2 4.83 -48.99 -46.80
N TRP A 3 5.47 -48.13 -47.58
CA TRP A 3 5.93 -46.79 -47.16
C TRP A 3 4.77 -45.89 -46.70
N GLU A 4 3.58 -46.06 -47.26
CA GLU A 4 2.38 -45.33 -46.88
C GLU A 4 1.91 -45.69 -45.45
N ALA A 5 1.99 -46.97 -45.07
CA ALA A 5 1.65 -47.40 -43.71
C ALA A 5 2.64 -46.87 -42.65
N ILE A 6 3.93 -46.78 -43.02
CA ILE A 6 4.96 -46.23 -42.12
C ILE A 6 4.74 -44.71 -41.93
N GLY A 7 4.39 -44.00 -43.02
CA GLY A 7 4.05 -42.58 -42.95
C GLY A 7 2.83 -42.29 -42.06
N ALA A 8 1.75 -43.05 -42.23
CA ALA A 8 0.54 -42.89 -41.42
C ALA A 8 0.78 -43.15 -39.90
N ILE A 9 1.62 -44.12 -39.56
CA ILE A 9 2.00 -44.40 -38.17
C ILE A 9 2.82 -43.20 -37.61
N GLY A 10 3.74 -42.66 -38.41
CA GLY A 10 4.54 -41.51 -38.01
C GLY A 10 3.68 -40.25 -37.73
N GLU A 11 2.66 -40.01 -38.57
CA GLU A 11 1.71 -38.89 -38.34
C GLU A 11 0.90 -39.07 -37.05
N ILE A 12 0.41 -40.28 -36.78
CA ILE A 12 -0.34 -40.57 -35.55
C ILE A 12 0.53 -40.36 -34.31
N ILE A 13 1.76 -40.85 -34.32
CA ILE A 13 2.71 -40.70 -33.22
C ILE A 13 3.05 -39.22 -33.01
N GLY A 14 3.27 -38.49 -34.10
CA GLY A 14 3.50 -37.04 -34.07
C GLY A 14 2.32 -36.26 -33.46
N ALA A 15 1.10 -36.60 -33.92
CA ALA A 15 -0.12 -35.96 -33.40
C ALA A 15 -0.31 -36.24 -31.89
N VAL A 16 -0.10 -37.45 -31.44
CA VAL A 16 -0.16 -37.83 -30.01
C VAL A 16 0.90 -37.07 -29.22
N GLY A 17 2.14 -36.97 -29.73
CA GLY A 17 3.21 -36.20 -29.09
C GLY A 17 2.86 -34.71 -28.91
N VAL A 18 2.26 -34.09 -29.93
CA VAL A 18 1.77 -32.70 -29.86
C VAL A 18 0.69 -32.54 -28.79
N ILE A 19 -0.31 -33.45 -28.73
CA ILE A 19 -1.38 -33.38 -27.73
C ILE A 19 -0.83 -33.51 -26.31
N ILE A 20 0.11 -34.41 -26.07
CA ILE A 20 0.77 -34.56 -24.76
C ILE A 20 1.53 -33.27 -24.39
N THR A 21 2.26 -32.72 -25.34
CA THR A 21 3.02 -31.47 -25.12
C THR A 21 2.09 -30.30 -24.78
N LEU A 22 0.97 -30.15 -25.51
CA LEU A 22 -0.02 -29.12 -25.24
C LEU A 22 -0.66 -29.32 -23.86
N GLY A 23 -0.99 -30.54 -23.47
CA GLY A 23 -1.50 -30.84 -22.14
C GLY A 23 -0.50 -30.49 -21.02
N TYR A 24 0.78 -30.78 -21.24
CA TYR A 24 1.84 -30.43 -20.31
C TYR A 24 2.02 -28.92 -20.21
N LEU A 25 2.01 -28.17 -21.32
CA LEU A 25 2.09 -26.75 -21.34
C LEU A 25 0.89 -26.10 -20.62
N ALA A 26 -0.31 -26.61 -20.87
CA ALA A 26 -1.51 -26.12 -20.17
C ALA A 26 -1.43 -26.34 -18.66
N TYR A 27 -0.88 -27.45 -18.21
CA TYR A 27 -0.61 -27.73 -16.80
C TYR A 27 0.42 -26.74 -16.22
N GLN A 28 1.55 -26.50 -16.92
CA GLN A 28 2.57 -25.55 -16.51
C GLN A 28 2.01 -24.12 -16.39
N ILE A 29 1.21 -23.69 -17.38
CA ILE A 29 0.58 -22.36 -17.35
C ILE A 29 -0.28 -22.21 -16.10
N ARG A 30 -1.14 -23.18 -15.79
CA ARG A 30 -1.97 -23.15 -14.58
C ARG A 30 -1.14 -23.09 -13.31
N GLN A 31 -0.07 -23.86 -13.23
CA GLN A 31 0.83 -23.86 -12.07
C GLN A 31 1.54 -22.50 -11.92
N ASN A 32 2.05 -21.94 -13.02
CA ASN A 32 2.69 -20.63 -13.01
C ASN A 32 1.72 -19.51 -12.61
N THR A 33 0.48 -19.56 -13.13
CA THR A 33 -0.55 -18.58 -12.76
C THR A 33 -0.86 -18.64 -11.27
N ALA A 34 -1.02 -19.83 -10.71
CA ALA A 34 -1.25 -19.98 -9.26
C ALA A 34 -0.06 -19.47 -8.42
N GLN A 35 1.17 -19.69 -8.88
CA GLN A 35 2.37 -19.15 -8.22
C GLN A 35 2.44 -17.63 -8.30
N LEU A 36 2.08 -17.03 -9.43
CA LEU A 36 2.04 -15.57 -9.60
C LEU A 36 1.02 -14.94 -8.66
N GLU A 37 -0.19 -15.50 -8.58
CA GLU A 37 -1.22 -15.03 -7.63
C GLU A 37 -0.76 -15.12 -6.16
N GLN A 38 -0.09 -16.22 -5.80
CA GLN A 38 0.45 -16.40 -4.46
C GLN A 38 1.58 -15.41 -4.18
N ASN A 39 2.48 -15.16 -5.12
CA ASN A 39 3.57 -14.20 -4.99
C ASN A 39 3.04 -12.77 -4.85
N GLU A 40 2.02 -12.42 -5.63
CA GLU A 40 1.35 -11.12 -5.53
C GLU A 40 0.78 -10.90 -4.13
N ARG A 41 -0.01 -11.86 -3.62
CA ARG A 41 -0.58 -11.79 -2.26
C ARG A 41 0.51 -11.67 -1.19
N THR A 42 1.60 -12.43 -1.32
CA THR A 42 2.72 -12.39 -0.38
C THR A 42 3.44 -11.03 -0.43
N SER A 43 3.65 -10.48 -1.62
CA SER A 43 4.28 -9.16 -1.80
C SER A 43 3.44 -8.05 -1.20
N ILE A 44 2.12 -8.07 -1.39
CA ILE A 44 1.20 -7.10 -0.80
C ILE A 44 1.20 -7.23 0.73
N ALA A 45 1.11 -8.45 1.27
CA ALA A 45 1.17 -8.68 2.71
C ALA A 45 2.49 -8.20 3.32
N ALA A 46 3.61 -8.40 2.63
CA ALA A 46 4.92 -7.88 3.03
C ALA A 46 4.95 -6.34 3.05
N ALA A 47 4.43 -5.68 2.00
CA ALA A 47 4.33 -4.23 1.93
C ALA A 47 3.50 -3.65 3.09
N VAL A 48 2.33 -4.24 3.37
CA VAL A 48 1.48 -3.86 4.52
C VAL A 48 2.24 -4.01 5.84
N SER A 49 2.98 -5.09 6.02
CA SER A 49 3.77 -5.33 7.24
C SER A 49 4.87 -4.30 7.42
N VAL A 50 5.55 -3.89 6.35
CA VAL A 50 6.59 -2.85 6.36
C VAL A 50 5.99 -1.51 6.76
N SER A 51 4.90 -1.08 6.12
CA SER A 51 4.21 0.19 6.43
C SER A 51 3.72 0.21 7.88
N ALA A 52 3.13 -0.89 8.37
CA ALA A 52 2.71 -1.00 9.76
C ALA A 52 3.89 -0.93 10.75
N THR A 53 5.04 -1.45 10.39
CA THR A 53 6.26 -1.40 11.20
C THR A 53 6.81 0.01 11.25
N ASN A 54 6.91 0.70 10.13
CA ASN A 54 7.34 2.09 10.05
C ASN A 54 6.44 3.01 10.89
N TYR A 55 5.12 2.80 10.82
CA TYR A 55 4.17 3.56 11.64
C TYR A 55 4.34 3.30 13.15
N ARG A 56 4.59 2.04 13.55
CA ARG A 56 4.87 1.71 14.97
C ARG A 56 6.17 2.31 15.46
N GLU A 57 7.23 2.29 14.64
CA GLU A 57 8.53 2.89 14.99
C GLU A 57 8.41 4.42 15.13
N ASN A 58 7.71 5.10 14.23
CA ASN A 58 7.43 6.53 14.36
C ASN A 58 6.70 6.85 15.69
N ARG A 59 5.66 6.10 16.01
CA ARG A 59 4.95 6.24 17.29
C ARG A 59 5.85 5.95 18.48
N ARG A 60 6.66 4.90 18.41
CA ARG A 60 7.59 4.53 19.47
C ARG A 60 8.54 5.68 19.78
N HIS A 61 9.10 6.30 18.76
CA HIS A 61 9.99 7.45 18.92
C HIS A 61 9.30 8.62 19.65
N ILE A 62 8.02 8.84 19.38
CA ILE A 62 7.23 9.89 20.04
C ILE A 62 7.03 9.57 21.54
N TYR A 63 6.55 8.38 21.89
CA TYR A 63 6.21 8.09 23.30
C TYR A 63 7.41 7.73 24.18
N THR A 64 8.54 7.34 23.61
CA THR A 64 9.78 7.07 24.38
C THR A 64 10.63 8.31 24.63
N ASN A 65 10.39 9.40 23.89
CA ASN A 65 11.15 10.64 24.03
C ASN A 65 10.22 11.79 24.44
N ARG A 66 10.40 12.25 25.70
CA ARG A 66 9.56 13.32 26.27
C ARG A 66 9.61 14.62 25.47
N ASP A 67 10.80 14.97 24.95
CA ASP A 67 10.96 16.23 24.18
C ASP A 67 10.20 16.14 22.87
N VAL A 68 10.29 15.02 22.18
CA VAL A 68 9.52 14.75 20.94
C VAL A 68 8.02 14.76 21.22
N ALA A 69 7.59 14.10 22.30
CA ALA A 69 6.17 14.11 22.69
C ALA A 69 5.66 15.52 22.97
N ASN A 70 6.49 16.38 23.61
CA ASN A 70 6.15 17.76 23.90
C ASN A 70 5.98 18.60 22.61
N VAL A 71 6.91 18.43 21.64
CA VAL A 71 6.81 19.08 20.32
C VAL A 71 5.51 18.66 19.62
N VAL A 72 5.19 17.35 19.64
CA VAL A 72 3.95 16.83 19.02
C VAL A 72 2.70 17.39 19.69
N LEU A 73 2.62 17.39 21.02
CA LEU A 73 1.47 17.88 21.75
C LEU A 73 1.24 19.39 21.51
N ARG A 74 2.30 20.19 21.57
CA ARG A 74 2.23 21.61 21.30
C ARG A 74 1.86 21.89 19.84
N GLY A 75 2.53 21.21 18.91
CA GLY A 75 2.27 21.37 17.48
C GLY A 75 0.86 20.93 17.06
N MET A 76 0.31 19.87 17.65
CA MET A 76 -1.08 19.46 17.41
C MET A 76 -2.09 20.50 17.92
N SER A 77 -1.76 21.21 19.00
CA SER A 77 -2.59 22.26 19.57
C SER A 77 -2.48 23.59 18.81
N ASP A 78 -1.23 24.05 18.62
CA ASP A 78 -0.92 25.28 17.90
C ASP A 78 0.49 25.20 17.30
N PRO A 79 0.62 24.93 16.00
CA PRO A 79 1.92 24.86 15.32
C PRO A 79 2.70 26.18 15.35
N ASN A 80 2.00 27.31 15.41
CA ASN A 80 2.64 28.63 15.40
C ASN A 80 3.25 29.00 16.78
N SER A 81 2.92 28.24 17.83
CA SER A 81 3.55 28.38 19.15
C SER A 81 4.92 27.72 19.26
N LEU A 82 5.33 26.95 18.26
CA LEU A 82 6.63 26.30 18.19
C LEU A 82 7.68 27.27 17.64
N ASP A 83 8.91 27.15 18.11
CA ASP A 83 10.05 27.78 17.44
C ASP A 83 10.34 27.11 16.10
N GLU A 84 11.21 27.70 15.29
CA GLU A 84 11.50 27.25 13.93
C GLU A 84 12.00 25.80 13.88
N ILE A 85 12.84 25.39 14.84
CA ILE A 85 13.39 24.03 14.91
C ILE A 85 12.29 23.03 15.28
N ASP A 86 11.52 23.33 16.31
CA ASP A 86 10.43 22.47 16.76
C ASP A 86 9.28 22.41 15.75
N GLN A 87 9.00 23.50 15.02
CA GLN A 87 8.03 23.49 13.93
C GLN A 87 8.48 22.60 12.76
N TYR A 88 9.77 22.63 12.41
CA TYR A 88 10.35 21.76 11.41
C TYR A 88 10.28 20.27 11.84
N ARG A 89 10.62 19.96 13.09
CA ARG A 89 10.51 18.62 13.66
C ARG A 89 9.06 18.13 13.65
N PHE A 90 8.13 18.99 14.07
CA PHE A 90 6.69 18.67 14.06
C PHE A 90 6.20 18.38 12.65
N ARG A 91 6.57 19.19 11.67
CA ARG A 91 6.23 18.98 10.27
C ARG A 91 6.68 17.59 9.79
N LEU A 92 7.92 17.19 10.05
CA LEU A 92 8.44 15.88 9.64
C LEU A 92 7.70 14.72 10.32
N ILE A 93 7.31 14.87 11.59
CA ILE A 93 6.55 13.84 12.30
C ILE A 93 5.15 13.67 11.72
N ILE A 94 4.47 14.76 11.40
CA ILE A 94 3.16 14.71 10.74
C ILE A 94 3.29 14.17 9.33
N GLN A 95 4.32 14.53 8.59
CA GLN A 95 4.59 13.99 7.25
C GLN A 95 4.75 12.46 7.29
N ASN A 96 5.54 11.92 8.21
CA ASN A 96 5.66 10.46 8.39
C ASN A 96 4.31 9.78 8.68
N THR A 97 3.42 10.47 9.40
CA THR A 97 2.07 9.96 9.66
C THR A 97 1.22 10.01 8.38
N MET A 98 1.35 11.07 7.59
CA MET A 98 0.66 11.20 6.31
C MET A 98 1.14 10.15 5.30
N ASP A 99 2.43 9.87 5.25
CA ASP A 99 3.01 8.85 4.38
C ASP A 99 2.45 7.46 4.74
N ALA A 100 2.30 7.17 6.03
CA ALA A 100 1.65 5.93 6.48
C ALA A 100 0.15 5.87 6.12
N ILE A 101 -0.55 7.01 6.12
CA ILE A 101 -1.95 7.11 5.65
C ILE A 101 -2.01 6.92 4.13
N TRP A 102 -1.08 7.52 3.40
CA TRP A 102 -0.95 7.35 1.95
C TRP A 102 -0.68 5.90 1.56
N ASP A 103 0.25 5.23 2.26
CA ASP A 103 0.53 3.81 2.06
C ASP A 103 -0.72 2.95 2.26
N LEU A 104 -1.47 3.19 3.34
CA LEU A 104 -2.70 2.46 3.63
C LEU A 104 -3.79 2.70 2.57
N TYR A 105 -3.93 3.95 2.11
CA TYR A 105 -4.83 4.29 1.01
C TYR A 105 -4.42 3.60 -0.28
N SER A 106 -3.15 3.70 -0.65
CA SER A 106 -2.63 3.12 -1.90
C SER A 106 -2.83 1.61 -1.95
N GLN A 107 -2.53 0.92 -0.86
CA GLN A 107 -2.70 -0.53 -0.76
C GLN A 107 -4.18 -0.93 -0.77
N SER A 108 -5.03 -0.21 -0.06
CA SER A 108 -6.43 -0.59 0.11
C SER A 108 -7.34 -0.15 -1.04
N VAL A 109 -7.02 0.95 -1.71
CA VAL A 109 -7.87 1.56 -2.74
C VAL A 109 -7.27 1.40 -4.13
N ILE A 110 -5.97 1.72 -4.32
CA ILE A 110 -5.34 1.68 -5.63
C ILE A 110 -5.07 0.23 -6.06
N THR A 111 -4.61 -0.63 -5.15
CA THR A 111 -4.34 -2.04 -5.43
C THR A 111 -5.52 -2.97 -5.16
N ASP A 112 -6.63 -2.43 -4.64
CA ASP A 112 -7.85 -3.17 -4.26
C ASP A 112 -7.58 -4.37 -3.31
N PHE A 113 -6.49 -4.30 -2.55
CA PHE A 113 -6.08 -5.41 -1.68
C PHE A 113 -7.00 -5.58 -0.47
N SER A 114 -7.46 -4.50 0.14
CA SER A 114 -8.37 -4.55 1.29
C SER A 114 -9.08 -3.22 1.48
N PRO A 115 -10.09 -2.89 0.65
CA PRO A 115 -10.82 -1.62 0.72
C PRO A 115 -11.46 -1.37 2.09
N GLU A 116 -11.86 -2.44 2.78
CA GLU A 116 -12.44 -2.37 4.12
C GLU A 116 -11.42 -1.91 5.18
N THR A 117 -10.13 -2.16 4.97
CA THR A 117 -9.07 -1.67 5.87
C THR A 117 -8.98 -0.15 5.81
N TRP A 118 -9.08 0.45 4.62
CA TRP A 118 -9.15 1.89 4.48
C TRP A 118 -10.37 2.47 5.20
N LYS A 119 -11.57 1.92 4.98
CA LYS A 119 -12.80 2.37 5.61
C LYS A 119 -12.76 2.28 7.13
N SER A 120 -12.21 1.19 7.67
CA SER A 120 -12.20 0.92 9.12
C SER A 120 -11.06 1.63 9.86
N GLN A 121 -9.85 1.65 9.31
CA GLN A 121 -8.65 2.18 9.97
C GLN A 121 -8.19 3.52 9.40
N GLY A 122 -8.11 3.65 8.07
CA GLY A 122 -7.61 4.84 7.40
C GLY A 122 -8.47 6.07 7.69
N VAL A 123 -9.77 5.98 7.49
CA VAL A 123 -10.73 7.07 7.75
C VAL A 123 -10.64 7.55 9.21
N GLY A 124 -10.58 6.61 10.16
CA GLY A 124 -10.44 6.93 11.58
C GLY A 124 -9.12 7.64 11.92
N LEU A 125 -8.03 7.23 11.27
CA LEU A 125 -6.72 7.84 11.44
C LEU A 125 -6.68 9.26 10.86
N VAL A 126 -7.22 9.46 9.66
CA VAL A 126 -7.36 10.78 9.03
C VAL A 126 -8.10 11.74 9.97
N ARG A 127 -9.28 11.35 10.45
CA ARG A 127 -10.08 12.20 11.36
C ARG A 127 -9.33 12.54 12.65
N ARG A 128 -8.64 11.58 13.23
CA ARG A 128 -7.88 11.77 14.48
C ARG A 128 -6.75 12.78 14.33
N VAL A 129 -6.04 12.75 13.21
CA VAL A 129 -4.89 13.62 12.98
C VAL A 129 -5.33 14.97 12.45
N PHE A 130 -6.12 15.01 11.38
CA PHE A 130 -6.40 16.23 10.63
C PHE A 130 -7.55 17.09 11.18
N LYS A 131 -8.31 16.59 12.16
CA LYS A 131 -9.24 17.47 12.93
C LYS A 131 -8.55 18.26 14.06
N THR A 132 -7.24 18.07 14.26
CA THR A 132 -6.45 18.92 15.15
C THR A 132 -5.97 20.18 14.42
N ASN A 133 -5.63 21.25 15.15
CA ASN A 133 -5.10 22.48 14.55
C ASN A 133 -3.80 22.20 13.78
N GLY A 134 -2.90 21.38 14.35
CA GLY A 134 -1.64 21.01 13.72
C GLY A 134 -1.81 20.15 12.46
N GLY A 135 -2.74 19.20 12.48
CA GLY A 135 -3.05 18.41 11.31
C GLY A 135 -3.71 19.24 10.20
N SER A 136 -4.64 20.11 10.53
CA SER A 136 -5.26 21.04 9.59
C SER A 136 -4.24 22.01 8.99
N TRP A 137 -3.34 22.57 9.81
CA TRP A 137 -2.24 23.40 9.35
C TRP A 137 -1.36 22.64 8.33
N PHE A 138 -0.94 21.42 8.65
CA PHE A 138 -0.14 20.60 7.76
C PHE A 138 -0.87 20.35 6.44
N TRP A 139 -2.14 19.93 6.51
CA TRP A 139 -2.92 19.65 5.30
C TRP A 139 -3.08 20.87 4.41
N THR A 140 -3.41 22.02 4.98
CA THR A 140 -3.57 23.27 4.23
C THR A 140 -2.28 23.70 3.52
N THR A 141 -1.12 23.45 4.15
CA THR A 141 0.18 23.91 3.65
C THR A 141 0.82 22.92 2.66
N HIS A 142 0.62 21.61 2.87
CA HIS A 142 1.36 20.55 2.16
C HIS A 142 0.49 19.62 1.30
N ARG A 143 -0.83 19.84 1.22
CA ARG A 143 -1.73 18.98 0.45
C ARG A 143 -1.33 18.81 -1.02
N ASP A 144 -0.70 19.80 -1.61
CA ASP A 144 -0.33 19.79 -3.04
C ASP A 144 0.87 18.86 -3.34
N GLU A 145 1.51 18.31 -2.32
CA GLU A 145 2.53 17.27 -2.44
C GLU A 145 1.92 15.88 -2.76
N TYR A 146 0.58 15.73 -2.63
CA TYR A 146 -0.13 14.47 -2.83
C TYR A 146 -0.97 14.45 -4.11
N THR A 147 -1.33 13.25 -4.60
CA THR A 147 -2.12 13.10 -5.83
C THR A 147 -3.53 13.66 -5.68
N VAL A 148 -4.15 14.04 -6.79
CA VAL A 148 -5.50 14.65 -6.83
C VAL A 148 -6.54 13.71 -6.21
N GLU A 149 -6.46 12.41 -6.51
CA GLU A 149 -7.38 11.39 -6.00
C GLU A 149 -7.31 11.28 -4.47
N PHE A 150 -6.11 11.25 -3.93
CA PHE A 150 -5.91 11.19 -2.49
C PHE A 150 -6.37 12.46 -1.79
N ARG A 151 -6.05 13.63 -2.34
CA ARG A 151 -6.55 14.92 -1.82
C ARG A 151 -8.06 14.96 -1.75
N THR A 152 -8.72 14.53 -2.82
CA THR A 152 -10.19 14.49 -2.88
C THR A 152 -10.77 13.57 -1.82
N GLU A 153 -10.16 12.41 -1.59
CA GLU A 153 -10.62 11.47 -0.56
C GLU A 153 -10.40 12.02 0.86
N ILE A 154 -9.23 12.61 1.14
CA ILE A 154 -8.97 13.24 2.45
C ILE A 154 -9.95 14.38 2.71
N ASP A 155 -10.15 15.28 1.75
CA ASP A 155 -11.08 16.40 1.88
C ASP A 155 -12.52 15.91 2.11
N ARG A 156 -12.94 14.84 1.42
CA ARG A 156 -14.23 14.20 1.64
C ARG A 156 -14.41 13.68 3.08
N ILE A 157 -13.36 13.06 3.63
CA ILE A 157 -13.38 12.54 5.01
C ILE A 157 -13.44 13.68 6.04
N LEU A 158 -12.76 14.78 5.78
CA LEU A 158 -12.71 15.91 6.69
C LEU A 158 -14.00 16.73 6.72
N THR A 159 -14.79 16.70 5.64
CA THR A 159 -16.07 17.40 5.51
C THR A 159 -17.28 16.55 5.96
N SER A 160 -17.08 15.26 6.16
CA SER A 160 -18.11 14.32 6.64
C SER A 160 -18.08 14.15 8.16
#